data_a0e0b63e2de302aa4102202214e22c32
#
_entry.id   a0e0b63e2de302aa4102202214e22c32
#
_cell.length_a   1.000
_cell.length_b   1.000
_cell.length_c   1.000
_cell.angle_alpha   90.00
_cell.angle_beta   90.00
_cell.angle_gamma   90.00
#
_symmetry.space_group_name_H-M   'P 1'
#
loop_
_entity.id
_entity.type
_entity.pdbx_description
1 polymer ?
#
loop_
_entity_poly.entity_id
_entity_poly.type
_entity_poly.pdbx_seq_one_letter_code
_entity_poly.pdbx_strand_id
1 'polypeptide(L)'
;RETVRSADQPERYRDFSGGLGMRWNISEHDDFQASYAFDQYDKSDYQRITKLDIRDYSNVQNSLRLLYNHTFDRGDVLTIGSDFMHDYLYNTNLENETRNQNTWDLFGQYDWRISDQWEAVGAVRYDYFSDGKESHVTPKLNVCYKPIYNLSIRAGYGMGFRAPTLKEKYYNFDMAGIWIVEGNANLKSEVSHNFNLSAEYTKGHYNLTGSVYYNKVKNKLATSAPYFKTPNDKLPYLPYANLDDYSVCGGEIGAQAKWNNGFGARLTYAYTKEQLAKDKDGHTINNQYIPAREHALNARVDFDKQFSKKYGLNIALQGRVLSGVENVEYKDYYDVSKGTITVEYPAYTIWKLSVVQRVGNAVKVTAALDNVFGYKPKYYYLNSPITDGVNFQIGMSIDIDKLF
;
A
#
# COMPACT_ATOMS: atom_id res chain seq x y z
N ARG A 1 -4.53 -18.50 38.19
CA ARG A 1 -6.01 -18.59 37.89
C ARG A 1 -6.45 -17.70 36.74
N GLU A 2 -5.84 -16.50 36.53
CA GLU A 2 -6.17 -15.63 35.41
C GLU A 2 -5.64 -16.15 34.06
N THR A 3 -4.46 -16.74 34.07
CA THR A 3 -3.85 -17.35 32.86
C THR A 3 -4.67 -18.53 32.35
N VAL A 4 -5.35 -19.28 33.19
CA VAL A 4 -6.23 -20.38 32.79
C VAL A 4 -7.52 -19.87 32.17
N ARG A 5 -8.05 -18.71 32.62
CA ARG A 5 -9.25 -18.09 32.02
C ARG A 5 -9.02 -17.60 30.62
N SER A 6 -7.88 -16.97 30.33
CA SER A 6 -7.58 -16.50 28.99
C SER A 6 -7.37 -17.66 27.99
N ALA A 7 -6.84 -18.79 28.44
CA ALA A 7 -6.71 -20.01 27.63
C ALA A 7 -8.07 -20.68 27.32
N ASP A 8 -9.11 -20.39 28.12
CA ASP A 8 -10.46 -20.97 27.96
C ASP A 8 -11.39 -20.13 27.08
N GLN A 9 -10.90 -19.00 26.51
CA GLN A 9 -11.64 -18.10 25.64
C GLN A 9 -10.92 -17.90 24.31
N PRO A 10 -10.90 -18.92 23.42
CA PRO A 10 -10.33 -18.76 22.09
C PRO A 10 -11.19 -17.84 21.23
N GLU A 11 -10.53 -16.96 20.49
CA GLU A 11 -11.17 -16.17 19.45
C GLU A 11 -11.58 -17.08 18.28
N ARG A 12 -12.76 -16.84 17.73
CA ARG A 12 -13.27 -17.49 16.54
C ARG A 12 -13.53 -16.48 15.46
N TYR A 13 -13.06 -16.80 14.27
CA TYR A 13 -13.22 -15.98 13.09
C TYR A 13 -14.08 -16.72 12.08
N ARG A 14 -15.00 -16.00 11.45
CA ARG A 14 -15.84 -16.49 10.35
C ARG A 14 -15.78 -15.49 9.23
N ASP A 15 -15.43 -15.97 8.06
CA ASP A 15 -15.34 -15.18 6.84
C ASP A 15 -16.22 -15.84 5.79
N PHE A 16 -17.09 -15.05 5.19
CA PHE A 16 -17.94 -15.48 4.11
C PHE A 16 -17.97 -14.41 3.02
N SER A 17 -17.51 -14.74 1.82
CA SER A 17 -17.48 -13.84 0.68
C SER A 17 -18.04 -14.52 -0.57
N GLY A 18 -18.64 -13.71 -1.44
CA GLY A 18 -19.17 -14.18 -2.70
C GLY A 18 -19.43 -13.04 -3.67
N GLY A 19 -19.51 -13.34 -4.94
CA GLY A 19 -19.78 -12.33 -5.94
C GLY A 19 -20.35 -12.89 -7.23
N LEU A 20 -21.00 -12.01 -7.97
CA LEU A 20 -21.56 -12.26 -9.30
C LEU A 20 -21.04 -11.18 -10.24
N GLY A 21 -20.66 -11.56 -11.44
CA GLY A 21 -20.25 -10.64 -12.49
C GLY A 21 -20.94 -10.97 -13.81
N MET A 22 -21.33 -9.94 -14.53
CA MET A 22 -21.87 -10.02 -15.86
C MET A 22 -21.09 -9.08 -16.77
N ARG A 23 -20.76 -9.54 -17.96
CA ARG A 23 -20.26 -8.71 -19.05
C ARG A 23 -21.12 -8.95 -20.28
N TRP A 24 -21.60 -7.86 -20.86
CA TRP A 24 -22.42 -7.87 -22.04
C TRP A 24 -21.80 -7.00 -23.13
N ASN A 25 -21.32 -7.61 -24.21
CA ASN A 25 -20.88 -6.92 -25.40
C ASN A 25 -22.15 -6.57 -26.21
N ILE A 26 -22.60 -5.31 -26.09
CA ILE A 26 -23.82 -4.80 -26.71
C ILE A 26 -23.58 -4.67 -28.23
N SER A 27 -22.40 -4.19 -28.63
CA SER A 27 -21.95 -4.06 -30.00
C SER A 27 -20.43 -4.26 -30.11
N GLU A 28 -19.83 -4.11 -31.30
CA GLU A 28 -18.37 -4.10 -31.50
C GLU A 28 -17.70 -2.91 -30.78
N HIS A 29 -18.45 -1.87 -30.48
CA HIS A 29 -17.97 -0.64 -29.87
C HIS A 29 -18.40 -0.46 -28.41
N ASP A 30 -19.41 -1.22 -27.97
CA ASP A 30 -20.06 -1.00 -26.67
C ASP A 30 -20.00 -2.22 -25.80
N ASP A 31 -19.48 -2.09 -24.59
CA ASP A 31 -19.55 -3.10 -23.56
C ASP A 31 -20.12 -2.56 -22.25
N PHE A 32 -20.92 -3.38 -21.60
CA PHE A 32 -21.48 -3.12 -20.28
C PHE A 32 -21.06 -4.20 -19.31
N GLN A 33 -20.66 -3.80 -18.11
CA GLN A 33 -20.30 -4.71 -17.04
C GLN A 33 -21.07 -4.35 -15.78
N ALA A 34 -21.55 -5.39 -15.09
CA ALA A 34 -22.14 -5.27 -13.77
C ALA A 34 -21.48 -6.31 -12.85
N SER A 35 -21.10 -5.90 -11.66
CA SER A 35 -20.58 -6.81 -10.66
C SER A 35 -21.15 -6.49 -9.29
N TYR A 36 -21.51 -7.54 -8.56
CA TYR A 36 -21.93 -7.47 -7.18
C TYR A 36 -20.99 -8.31 -6.33
N ALA A 37 -20.57 -7.80 -5.18
CA ALA A 37 -19.79 -8.54 -4.20
C ALA A 37 -20.39 -8.37 -2.81
N PHE A 38 -20.37 -9.46 -2.07
CA PHE A 38 -20.75 -9.57 -0.68
C PHE A 38 -19.55 -10.07 0.12
N ASP A 39 -19.27 -9.43 1.26
CA ASP A 39 -18.24 -9.82 2.20
C ASP A 39 -18.77 -9.69 3.62
N GLN A 40 -18.54 -10.73 4.44
CA GLN A 40 -18.87 -10.72 5.86
C GLN A 40 -17.74 -11.31 6.65
N TYR A 41 -17.26 -10.56 7.64
CA TYR A 41 -16.23 -10.98 8.59
C TYR A 41 -16.74 -10.82 10.01
N ASP A 42 -16.81 -11.93 10.75
CA ASP A 42 -17.24 -11.97 12.15
C ASP A 42 -16.08 -12.42 13.04
N LYS A 43 -15.96 -11.79 14.21
CA LYS A 43 -15.12 -12.23 15.32
C LYS A 43 -15.99 -12.47 16.53
N SER A 44 -15.69 -13.54 17.29
CA SER A 44 -16.37 -13.84 18.54
C SER A 44 -15.41 -14.49 19.54
N ASP A 45 -15.66 -14.26 20.84
CA ASP A 45 -15.01 -14.93 21.94
C ASP A 45 -15.81 -16.17 22.33
N TYR A 46 -15.19 -17.34 22.20
CA TYR A 46 -15.83 -18.59 22.61
C TYR A 46 -15.45 -18.96 24.03
N GLN A 47 -16.44 -18.98 24.91
CA GLN A 47 -16.29 -19.40 26.30
C GLN A 47 -16.44 -20.92 26.42
N ARG A 48 -15.35 -21.64 26.55
CA ARG A 48 -15.35 -23.13 26.60
C ARG A 48 -16.18 -23.71 27.73
N ILE A 49 -16.21 -23.06 28.92
CA ILE A 49 -16.92 -23.52 30.11
C ILE A 49 -18.43 -23.39 29.91
N THR A 50 -18.89 -22.20 29.53
CA THR A 50 -20.32 -21.90 29.35
C THR A 50 -20.84 -22.31 27.99
N LYS A 51 -19.94 -22.65 27.05
CA LYS A 51 -20.22 -22.95 25.63
C LYS A 51 -20.91 -21.79 24.88
N LEU A 52 -20.76 -20.58 25.40
CA LEU A 52 -21.27 -19.37 24.74
C LEU A 52 -20.30 -18.88 23.71
N ASP A 53 -20.84 -18.43 22.58
CA ASP A 53 -20.11 -17.78 21.48
C ASP A 53 -20.57 -16.31 21.44
N ILE A 54 -19.77 -15.42 21.99
CA ILE A 54 -20.11 -14.00 22.15
C ILE A 54 -19.47 -13.23 21.01
N ARG A 55 -20.30 -12.76 20.07
CA ARG A 55 -19.84 -11.91 18.98
C ARG A 55 -19.43 -10.54 19.51
N ASP A 56 -18.22 -10.10 19.22
CA ASP A 56 -17.69 -8.80 19.61
C ASP A 56 -17.42 -7.89 18.38
N TYR A 57 -17.40 -8.49 17.19
CA TYR A 57 -17.16 -7.78 15.94
C TYR A 57 -17.91 -8.43 14.77
N SER A 58 -18.52 -7.62 13.93
CA SER A 58 -19.04 -8.02 12.60
C SER A 58 -18.92 -6.87 11.63
N ASN A 59 -18.36 -7.14 10.45
CA ASN A 59 -18.37 -6.21 9.33
C ASN A 59 -19.02 -6.89 8.14
N VAL A 60 -20.05 -6.26 7.57
CA VAL A 60 -20.76 -6.75 6.40
C VAL A 60 -20.73 -5.70 5.32
N GLN A 61 -20.19 -6.05 4.16
CA GLN A 61 -20.12 -5.16 3.01
C GLN A 61 -20.88 -5.73 1.81
N ASN A 62 -21.65 -4.88 1.18
CA ASN A 62 -22.29 -5.15 -0.10
C ASN A 62 -21.83 -4.09 -1.09
N SER A 63 -21.32 -4.50 -2.24
CA SER A 63 -20.90 -3.57 -3.29
C SER A 63 -21.50 -3.95 -4.64
N LEU A 64 -21.96 -2.94 -5.37
CA LEU A 64 -22.43 -3.03 -6.74
C LEU A 64 -21.64 -2.08 -7.60
N ARG A 65 -21.07 -2.56 -8.70
CA ARG A 65 -20.39 -1.75 -9.72
C ARG A 65 -21.09 -1.91 -11.05
N LEU A 66 -21.32 -0.79 -11.73
CA LEU A 66 -21.82 -0.71 -13.08
C LEU A 66 -20.80 0.06 -13.93
N LEU A 67 -20.45 -0.46 -15.09
CA LEU A 67 -19.47 0.12 -15.99
C LEU A 67 -19.96 0.01 -17.43
N TYR A 68 -19.89 1.11 -18.17
CA TYR A 68 -20.15 1.17 -19.61
C TYR A 68 -18.92 1.73 -20.31
N ASN A 69 -18.47 1.09 -21.37
CA ASN A 69 -17.39 1.54 -22.24
C ASN A 69 -17.92 1.68 -23.67
N HIS A 70 -17.53 2.77 -24.30
CA HIS A 70 -17.73 3.00 -25.72
C HIS A 70 -16.38 3.26 -26.40
N THR A 71 -16.08 2.51 -27.44
CA THR A 71 -14.87 2.67 -28.25
C THR A 71 -15.27 3.33 -29.57
N PHE A 72 -14.78 4.54 -29.80
CA PHE A 72 -15.01 5.29 -31.04
C PHE A 72 -14.15 4.72 -32.18
N ASP A 73 -14.58 4.97 -33.44
CA ASP A 73 -13.85 4.53 -34.66
C ASP A 73 -12.40 4.97 -34.69
N ARG A 74 -12.06 6.12 -34.12
CA ARG A 74 -10.69 6.62 -33.99
C ARG A 74 -9.85 5.86 -32.93
N GLY A 75 -10.46 4.99 -32.16
CA GLY A 75 -9.86 4.25 -31.07
C GLY A 75 -9.82 5.01 -29.73
N ASP A 76 -10.49 6.15 -29.61
CA ASP A 76 -10.75 6.81 -28.33
C ASP A 76 -11.70 5.94 -27.51
N VAL A 77 -11.63 6.03 -26.17
CA VAL A 77 -12.51 5.25 -25.29
C VAL A 77 -13.18 6.18 -24.28
N LEU A 78 -14.52 6.10 -24.22
CA LEU A 78 -15.31 6.70 -23.15
C LEU A 78 -15.71 5.62 -22.17
N THR A 79 -15.41 5.83 -20.89
CA THR A 79 -15.85 4.98 -19.79
C THR A 79 -16.75 5.79 -18.87
N ILE A 80 -17.93 5.27 -18.54
CA ILE A 80 -18.84 5.83 -17.53
C ILE A 80 -19.15 4.72 -16.53
N GLY A 81 -19.11 5.02 -15.24
CA GLY A 81 -19.39 4.02 -14.21
C GLY A 81 -19.96 4.62 -12.95
N SER A 82 -20.56 3.75 -12.16
CA SER A 82 -21.10 4.06 -10.83
C SER A 82 -20.88 2.89 -9.90
N ASP A 83 -20.42 3.18 -8.69
CA ASP A 83 -20.31 2.22 -7.60
C ASP A 83 -21.30 2.57 -6.49
N PHE A 84 -21.87 1.54 -5.88
CA PHE A 84 -22.62 1.64 -4.63
C PHE A 84 -22.04 0.66 -3.63
N MET A 85 -21.81 1.11 -2.38
CA MET A 85 -21.37 0.25 -1.29
C MET A 85 -22.20 0.53 -0.04
N HIS A 86 -22.70 -0.54 0.57
CA HIS A 86 -23.27 -0.53 1.91
C HIS A 86 -22.32 -1.23 2.87
N ASP A 87 -21.87 -0.52 3.90
CA ASP A 87 -20.98 -1.01 4.95
C ASP A 87 -21.72 -0.99 6.28
N TYR A 88 -21.82 -2.18 6.92
CA TYR A 88 -22.36 -2.36 8.26
C TYR A 88 -21.25 -2.80 9.19
N LEU A 89 -21.10 -2.12 10.32
CA LEU A 89 -20.13 -2.43 11.36
C LEU A 89 -20.87 -2.61 12.69
N TYR A 90 -20.69 -3.79 13.29
CA TYR A 90 -20.99 -4.07 14.69
C TYR A 90 -19.69 -4.24 15.47
N ASN A 91 -19.57 -3.57 16.60
CA ASN A 91 -18.48 -3.77 17.53
C ASN A 91 -18.86 -3.29 18.92
N THR A 92 -18.57 -4.11 19.94
CA THR A 92 -18.84 -3.80 21.34
C THR A 92 -18.11 -2.56 21.88
N ASN A 93 -17.06 -2.09 21.18
CA ASN A 93 -16.33 -0.88 21.52
C ASN A 93 -16.86 0.38 20.79
N LEU A 94 -17.96 0.28 20.04
CA LEU A 94 -18.64 1.42 19.46
C LEU A 94 -19.72 1.94 20.41
N GLU A 95 -19.86 3.26 20.45
CA GLU A 95 -21.06 3.86 21.02
C GLU A 95 -22.29 3.38 20.25
N ASN A 96 -23.30 2.81 20.94
CA ASN A 96 -24.47 2.12 20.37
C ASN A 96 -24.15 0.85 19.55
N GLU A 97 -22.96 0.27 19.66
CA GLU A 97 -22.52 -1.02 19.11
C GLU A 97 -22.62 -1.18 17.58
N THR A 98 -23.40 -0.38 16.87
CA THR A 98 -23.61 -0.50 15.43
C THR A 98 -23.46 0.81 14.68
N ARG A 99 -22.94 0.71 13.43
CA ARG A 99 -22.86 1.82 12.48
C ARG A 99 -23.10 1.31 11.06
N ASN A 100 -23.69 2.18 10.23
CA ASN A 100 -23.89 1.92 8.81
C ASN A 100 -23.41 3.09 7.99
N GLN A 101 -22.85 2.79 6.81
CA GLN A 101 -22.50 3.80 5.82
C GLN A 101 -22.91 3.33 4.44
N ASN A 102 -23.56 4.20 3.68
CA ASN A 102 -23.73 4.04 2.24
C ASN A 102 -22.77 4.98 1.53
N THR A 103 -22.05 4.43 0.56
CA THR A 103 -21.20 5.19 -0.36
C THR A 103 -21.78 5.04 -1.75
N TRP A 104 -21.88 6.13 -2.46
CA TRP A 104 -22.28 6.14 -3.86
C TRP A 104 -21.40 7.06 -4.65
N ASP A 105 -21.03 6.62 -5.85
CA ASP A 105 -20.24 7.43 -6.76
C ASP A 105 -20.71 7.35 -8.20
N LEU A 106 -20.32 8.35 -8.97
CA LEU A 106 -20.46 8.43 -10.41
C LEU A 106 -19.16 8.94 -11.00
N PHE A 107 -18.65 8.27 -12.02
CA PHE A 107 -17.42 8.70 -12.69
C PHE A 107 -17.50 8.58 -14.21
N GLY A 108 -16.71 9.43 -14.86
CA GLY A 108 -16.48 9.39 -16.30
C GLY A 108 -15.00 9.56 -16.61
N GLN A 109 -14.52 8.84 -17.60
CA GLN A 109 -13.17 8.92 -18.14
C GLN A 109 -13.21 8.93 -19.66
N TYR A 110 -12.39 9.78 -20.25
CA TYR A 110 -12.16 9.81 -21.68
C TYR A 110 -10.69 9.61 -21.99
N ASP A 111 -10.38 8.56 -22.76
CA ASP A 111 -9.05 8.24 -23.27
C ASP A 111 -8.96 8.71 -24.71
N TRP A 112 -8.22 9.78 -24.91
CA TRP A 112 -8.14 10.49 -26.17
C TRP A 112 -6.84 10.21 -26.90
N ARG A 113 -6.92 9.58 -28.08
CA ARG A 113 -5.83 9.39 -29.03
C ARG A 113 -5.73 10.59 -29.98
N ILE A 114 -5.07 11.66 -29.51
CA ILE A 114 -5.00 12.92 -30.22
C ILE A 114 -4.22 12.76 -31.55
N SER A 115 -3.10 12.02 -31.49
CA SER A 115 -2.25 11.68 -32.63
C SER A 115 -1.34 10.50 -32.30
N ASP A 116 -0.51 10.03 -33.21
CA ASP A 116 0.49 9.00 -32.99
C ASP A 116 1.50 9.38 -31.86
N GLN A 117 1.68 10.70 -31.68
CA GLN A 117 2.60 11.23 -30.66
C GLN A 117 1.93 11.62 -29.34
N TRP A 118 0.63 11.92 -29.35
CA TRP A 118 -0.07 12.47 -28.20
C TRP A 118 -1.28 11.64 -27.79
N GLU A 119 -1.29 11.23 -26.55
CA GLU A 119 -2.43 10.61 -25.88
C GLU A 119 -2.74 11.39 -24.60
N ALA A 120 -4.02 11.55 -24.28
CA ALA A 120 -4.47 12.18 -23.04
C ALA A 120 -5.61 11.41 -22.42
N VAL A 121 -5.62 11.30 -21.09
CA VAL A 121 -6.72 10.70 -20.33
C VAL A 121 -7.23 11.73 -19.33
N GLY A 122 -8.48 12.13 -19.49
CA GLY A 122 -9.19 12.97 -18.53
C GLY A 122 -10.26 12.17 -17.79
N ALA A 123 -10.37 12.35 -16.48
CA ALA A 123 -11.41 11.71 -15.70
C ALA A 123 -11.92 12.63 -14.59
N VAL A 124 -13.17 12.43 -14.20
CA VAL A 124 -13.80 13.07 -13.06
C VAL A 124 -14.65 12.05 -12.34
N ARG A 125 -14.61 12.07 -11.02
CA ARG A 125 -15.44 11.23 -10.15
C ARG A 125 -16.09 12.09 -9.07
N TYR A 126 -17.34 11.84 -8.82
CA TYR A 126 -18.11 12.37 -7.70
C TYR A 126 -18.42 11.24 -6.73
N ASP A 127 -18.14 11.42 -5.46
CA ASP A 127 -18.38 10.47 -4.37
C ASP A 127 -19.25 11.11 -3.30
N TYR A 128 -20.19 10.33 -2.75
CA TYR A 128 -21.05 10.73 -1.63
C TYR A 128 -21.03 9.67 -0.54
N PHE A 129 -20.87 10.10 0.72
CA PHE A 129 -20.87 9.28 1.93
C PHE A 129 -22.03 9.69 2.84
N SER A 130 -22.88 8.71 3.21
CA SER A 130 -24.05 8.98 4.06
C SER A 130 -23.66 9.32 5.51
N ASP A 131 -22.58 8.74 6.04
CA ASP A 131 -22.05 9.12 7.34
C ASP A 131 -21.31 10.45 7.22
N GLY A 132 -21.74 11.46 8.00
CA GLY A 132 -21.20 12.83 7.89
C GLY A 132 -21.75 13.63 6.70
N LYS A 133 -22.51 13.04 5.76
CA LYS A 133 -23.05 13.68 4.54
C LYS A 133 -21.99 14.41 3.72
N GLU A 134 -20.82 13.77 3.57
CA GLU A 134 -19.68 14.32 2.84
C GLU A 134 -19.77 13.97 1.35
N SER A 135 -19.31 14.88 0.50
CA SER A 135 -19.17 14.65 -0.93
C SER A 135 -17.86 15.23 -1.46
N HIS A 136 -17.30 14.55 -2.47
CA HIS A 136 -16.02 14.92 -3.06
C HIS A 136 -16.09 14.83 -4.59
N VAL A 137 -15.40 15.75 -5.25
CA VAL A 137 -15.15 15.69 -6.70
C VAL A 137 -13.65 15.55 -6.90
N THR A 138 -13.25 14.51 -7.62
CA THR A 138 -11.83 14.19 -7.86
C THR A 138 -11.52 14.17 -9.36
N PRO A 139 -10.89 15.23 -9.90
CA PRO A 139 -10.41 15.25 -11.26
C PRO A 139 -9.07 14.54 -11.40
N LYS A 140 -8.82 13.99 -12.61
CA LYS A 140 -7.55 13.41 -13.03
C LYS A 140 -7.26 13.76 -14.48
N LEU A 141 -6.01 14.10 -14.78
CA LEU A 141 -5.51 14.34 -16.12
C LEU A 141 -4.14 13.71 -16.28
N ASN A 142 -3.98 12.89 -17.31
CA ASN A 142 -2.67 12.35 -17.70
C ASN A 142 -2.45 12.62 -19.18
N VAL A 143 -1.23 12.95 -19.55
CA VAL A 143 -0.81 13.20 -20.93
C VAL A 143 0.45 12.38 -21.19
N CYS A 144 0.49 11.69 -22.33
CA CYS A 144 1.66 11.00 -22.84
C CYS A 144 2.09 11.65 -24.16
N TYR A 145 3.37 12.00 -24.26
CA TYR A 145 3.98 12.54 -25.46
C TYR A 145 5.12 11.63 -25.92
N LYS A 146 5.04 11.18 -27.16
CA LYS A 146 6.02 10.31 -27.83
C LYS A 146 6.71 11.07 -28.96
N PRO A 147 7.71 11.95 -28.67
CA PRO A 147 8.36 12.76 -29.69
C PRO A 147 9.09 11.93 -30.75
N ILE A 148 9.61 10.78 -30.35
CA ILE A 148 10.26 9.78 -31.20
C ILE A 148 9.86 8.39 -30.74
N TYR A 149 10.00 7.39 -31.61
CA TYR A 149 9.60 6.01 -31.35
C TYR A 149 10.13 5.41 -30.02
N ASN A 150 11.33 5.81 -29.62
CA ASN A 150 12.02 5.24 -28.45
C ASN A 150 11.84 6.04 -27.15
N LEU A 151 11.16 7.18 -27.18
CA LEU A 151 11.02 8.07 -26.03
C LEU A 151 9.54 8.33 -25.75
N SER A 152 9.13 8.09 -24.51
CA SER A 152 7.84 8.53 -24.00
C SER A 152 8.01 9.42 -22.77
N ILE A 153 7.31 10.54 -22.78
CA ILE A 153 7.24 11.49 -21.67
C ILE A 153 5.80 11.51 -21.18
N ARG A 154 5.60 11.35 -19.87
CA ARG A 154 4.27 11.33 -19.26
C ARG A 154 4.20 12.38 -18.17
N ALA A 155 3.15 13.18 -18.18
CA ALA A 155 2.81 14.11 -17.12
C ALA A 155 1.42 13.78 -16.59
N GLY A 156 1.24 13.82 -15.27
CA GLY A 156 -0.03 13.51 -14.63
C GLY A 156 -0.32 14.42 -13.46
N TYR A 157 -1.60 14.71 -13.31
CA TYR A 157 -2.20 15.31 -12.14
C TYR A 157 -3.40 14.47 -11.72
N GLY A 158 -3.53 14.21 -10.42
CA GLY A 158 -4.70 13.55 -9.85
C GLY A 158 -5.02 14.12 -8.48
N MET A 159 -6.29 14.39 -8.24
CA MET A 159 -6.82 14.64 -6.92
C MET A 159 -7.37 13.34 -6.36
N GLY A 160 -7.15 13.08 -5.08
CA GLY A 160 -7.70 11.95 -4.36
C GLY A 160 -8.25 12.41 -3.01
N PHE A 161 -9.04 11.55 -2.38
CA PHE A 161 -9.47 11.76 -1.00
C PHE A 161 -9.54 10.43 -0.25
N ARG A 162 -9.58 10.48 1.06
CA ARG A 162 -9.87 9.36 1.94
C ARG A 162 -10.85 9.81 3.01
N ALA A 163 -12.06 9.28 2.96
CA ALA A 163 -13.04 9.48 4.03
C ALA A 163 -12.58 8.76 5.31
N PRO A 164 -12.86 9.33 6.50
CA PRO A 164 -12.63 8.64 7.76
C PRO A 164 -13.45 7.36 7.81
N THR A 165 -12.86 6.28 8.29
CA THR A 165 -13.57 5.03 8.54
C THR A 165 -14.49 5.15 9.74
N LEU A 166 -15.52 4.30 9.81
CA LEU A 166 -16.40 4.22 10.97
C LEU A 166 -15.63 3.94 12.27
N LYS A 167 -14.52 3.20 12.19
CA LYS A 167 -13.62 2.95 13.32
C LYS A 167 -12.91 4.24 13.76
N GLU A 168 -12.33 4.99 12.85
CA GLU A 168 -11.65 6.25 13.18
C GLU A 168 -12.59 7.28 13.79
N LYS A 169 -13.87 7.26 13.43
CA LYS A 169 -14.87 8.19 13.97
C LYS A 169 -15.46 7.76 15.30
N TYR A 170 -15.69 6.46 15.53
CA TYR A 170 -16.58 6.02 16.61
C TYR A 170 -15.99 4.95 17.53
N TYR A 171 -14.78 4.44 17.25
CA TYR A 171 -14.21 3.32 17.96
C TYR A 171 -13.38 3.79 19.15
N ASN A 172 -13.64 3.23 20.34
CA ASN A 172 -12.85 3.47 21.54
C ASN A 172 -12.36 2.12 22.08
N PHE A 173 -11.05 1.92 22.13
CA PHE A 173 -10.52 0.65 22.61
C PHE A 173 -9.19 0.79 23.35
N ASP A 174 -8.96 -0.11 24.29
CA ASP A 174 -7.70 -0.27 24.98
C ASP A 174 -6.69 -0.98 24.07
N MET A 175 -5.62 -0.29 23.70
CA MET A 175 -4.52 -0.83 22.92
C MET A 175 -3.50 -1.50 23.84
N ALA A 176 -3.80 -2.75 24.23
CA ALA A 176 -2.93 -3.62 25.01
C ALA A 176 -2.42 -3.01 26.34
N GLY A 177 -3.20 -2.15 27.00
CA GLY A 177 -2.83 -1.51 28.25
C GLY A 177 -1.78 -0.40 28.11
N ILE A 178 -1.58 0.12 26.89
CA ILE A 178 -0.64 1.22 26.62
C ILE A 178 -1.39 2.52 26.45
N TRP A 179 -2.42 2.54 25.59
CA TRP A 179 -3.26 3.71 25.28
C TRP A 179 -4.71 3.31 25.13
N ILE A 180 -5.61 4.28 25.35
CA ILE A 180 -7.00 4.20 24.90
C ILE A 180 -7.09 4.94 23.58
N VAL A 181 -7.20 4.23 22.45
CA VAL A 181 -7.43 4.85 21.15
C VAL A 181 -8.85 5.40 21.13
N GLU A 182 -9.00 6.68 20.82
CA GLU A 182 -10.26 7.42 20.87
C GLU A 182 -10.67 7.87 19.47
N GLY A 183 -11.86 7.43 19.03
CA GLY A 183 -12.50 7.88 17.79
C GLY A 183 -12.93 9.34 17.86
N ASN A 184 -13.05 10.00 16.72
CA ASN A 184 -13.47 11.39 16.62
C ASN A 184 -14.51 11.57 15.51
N ALA A 185 -15.76 11.76 15.90
CA ALA A 185 -16.88 11.95 14.97
C ALA A 185 -16.77 13.18 14.07
N ASN A 186 -15.92 14.16 14.43
CA ASN A 186 -15.73 15.40 13.69
C ASN A 186 -14.59 15.33 12.66
N LEU A 187 -14.04 14.16 12.40
CA LEU A 187 -13.00 13.98 11.39
C LEU A 187 -13.51 14.38 10.01
N LYS A 188 -12.69 15.11 9.28
CA LYS A 188 -12.88 15.48 7.87
C LYS A 188 -12.07 14.55 6.98
N SER A 189 -12.51 14.37 5.75
CA SER A 189 -11.76 13.61 4.76
C SER A 189 -10.38 14.22 4.48
N GLU A 190 -9.39 13.35 4.29
CA GLU A 190 -8.11 13.76 3.69
C GLU A 190 -8.33 14.08 2.22
N VAL A 191 -7.63 15.08 1.71
CA VAL A 191 -7.60 15.43 0.29
C VAL A 191 -6.16 15.47 -0.18
N SER A 192 -5.86 14.76 -1.25
CA SER A 192 -4.52 14.72 -1.83
C SER A 192 -4.47 15.31 -3.23
N HIS A 193 -3.35 15.98 -3.53
CA HIS A 193 -3.00 16.48 -4.85
C HIS A 193 -1.68 15.83 -5.27
N ASN A 194 -1.71 15.04 -6.31
CA ASN A 194 -0.57 14.32 -6.82
C ASN A 194 -0.16 14.85 -8.19
N PHE A 195 1.11 15.23 -8.33
CA PHE A 195 1.74 15.63 -9.59
C PHE A 195 2.88 14.68 -9.90
N ASN A 196 2.96 14.22 -11.12
CA ASN A 196 4.06 13.37 -11.57
C ASN A 196 4.51 13.75 -12.98
N LEU A 197 5.81 13.58 -13.23
CA LEU A 197 6.42 13.69 -14.55
C LEU A 197 7.41 12.56 -14.70
N SER A 198 7.35 11.83 -15.81
CA SER A 198 8.28 10.74 -16.09
C SER A 198 8.70 10.71 -17.54
N ALA A 199 9.89 10.21 -17.79
CA ALA A 199 10.41 9.94 -19.13
C ALA A 199 10.99 8.53 -19.17
N GLU A 200 10.78 7.83 -20.28
CA GLU A 200 11.32 6.51 -20.56
C GLU A 200 11.91 6.49 -21.97
N TYR A 201 13.16 6.08 -22.04
CA TYR A 201 13.89 5.90 -23.30
C TYR A 201 14.35 4.46 -23.44
N THR A 202 13.92 3.77 -24.51
CA THR A 202 14.29 2.38 -24.79
C THR A 202 14.94 2.29 -26.16
N LYS A 203 16.17 1.81 -26.23
CA LYS A 203 16.88 1.57 -27.48
C LYS A 203 17.75 0.33 -27.40
N GLY A 204 17.42 -0.65 -28.26
CA GLY A 204 18.17 -1.93 -28.30
C GLY A 204 18.17 -2.64 -26.97
N HIS A 205 19.33 -2.76 -26.35
CA HIS A 205 19.56 -3.45 -25.08
C HIS A 205 19.34 -2.57 -23.85
N TYR A 206 19.11 -1.28 -24.00
CA TYR A 206 19.08 -0.29 -22.93
C TYR A 206 17.68 0.28 -22.72
N ASN A 207 17.30 0.39 -21.46
CA ASN A 207 16.13 1.13 -21.02
C ASN A 207 16.56 2.11 -19.91
N LEU A 208 16.22 3.37 -20.07
CA LEU A 208 16.48 4.44 -19.12
C LEU A 208 15.14 5.03 -18.70
N THR A 209 14.94 5.20 -17.40
CA THR A 209 13.74 5.81 -16.84
C THR A 209 14.12 6.94 -15.88
N GLY A 210 13.31 7.97 -15.85
CA GLY A 210 13.42 9.03 -14.87
C GLY A 210 12.02 9.50 -14.50
N SER A 211 11.78 9.75 -13.22
CA SER A 211 10.53 10.30 -12.73
C SER A 211 10.73 11.25 -11.58
N VAL A 212 9.84 12.21 -11.46
CA VAL A 212 9.72 13.09 -10.30
C VAL A 212 8.24 13.17 -9.90
N TYR A 213 7.99 13.32 -8.61
CA TYR A 213 6.63 13.43 -8.10
C TYR A 213 6.56 14.40 -6.92
N TYR A 214 5.39 14.97 -6.74
CA TYR A 214 5.03 15.76 -5.58
C TYR A 214 3.59 15.40 -5.18
N ASN A 215 3.41 15.03 -3.92
CA ASN A 215 2.10 14.75 -3.35
C ASN A 215 1.90 15.62 -2.10
N LYS A 216 0.78 16.33 -2.07
CA LYS A 216 0.35 17.13 -0.92
C LYS A 216 -0.98 16.60 -0.39
N VAL A 217 -1.01 16.25 0.90
CA VAL A 217 -2.20 15.77 1.61
C VAL A 217 -2.64 16.82 2.62
N LYS A 218 -3.89 17.24 2.53
CA LYS A 218 -4.54 18.15 3.49
C LYS A 218 -5.41 17.33 4.45
N ASN A 219 -5.56 17.83 5.69
CA ASN A 219 -6.35 17.18 6.74
C ASN A 219 -5.90 15.75 6.99
N LYS A 220 -4.59 15.48 7.08
CA LYS A 220 -4.05 14.12 7.31
C LYS A 220 -4.75 13.44 8.48
N LEU A 221 -5.37 12.30 8.24
CA LEU A 221 -6.01 11.49 9.28
C LEU A 221 -4.95 10.63 9.98
N ALA A 222 -4.75 10.88 11.26
CA ALA A 222 -3.86 10.09 12.10
C ALA A 222 -4.26 10.25 13.57
N THR A 223 -3.58 9.52 14.45
CA THR A 223 -3.70 9.78 15.90
C THR A 223 -2.85 10.98 16.27
N SER A 224 -3.40 11.84 17.14
CA SER A 224 -2.71 13.00 17.71
C SER A 224 -1.80 12.59 18.87
N ALA A 225 -1.16 13.55 19.53
CA ALA A 225 -0.37 13.29 20.73
C ALA A 225 -1.25 12.68 21.85
N PRO A 226 -0.76 11.68 22.59
CA PRO A 226 -1.51 11.12 23.71
C PRO A 226 -1.66 12.15 24.84
N TYR A 227 -2.81 12.10 25.53
CA TYR A 227 -3.13 12.99 26.66
C TYR A 227 -3.93 12.26 27.72
N PHE A 228 -3.92 12.81 28.96
CA PHE A 228 -4.76 12.34 30.04
C PHE A 228 -6.00 13.25 30.18
N LYS A 229 -7.19 12.69 30.21
CA LYS A 229 -8.45 13.45 30.43
C LYS A 229 -8.54 13.96 31.86
N THR A 230 -8.11 13.10 32.81
CA THR A 230 -8.08 13.41 34.23
C THR A 230 -6.76 12.97 34.87
N PRO A 231 -6.33 13.57 36.00
CA PRO A 231 -5.13 13.14 36.72
C PRO A 231 -5.19 11.71 37.26
N ASN A 232 -6.38 11.11 37.31
CA ASN A 232 -6.61 9.77 37.84
C ASN A 232 -6.66 8.68 36.76
N ASP A 233 -6.55 9.06 35.49
CA ASP A 233 -6.57 8.10 34.40
C ASP A 233 -5.33 7.20 34.45
N LYS A 234 -5.55 5.89 34.32
CA LYS A 234 -4.47 4.89 34.33
C LYS A 234 -3.70 4.84 33.00
N LEU A 235 -4.36 5.15 31.91
CA LEU A 235 -3.81 5.13 30.56
C LEU A 235 -4.07 6.45 29.85
N PRO A 236 -3.12 6.93 29.03
CA PRO A 236 -3.35 8.10 28.20
C PRO A 236 -4.30 7.76 27.04
N TYR A 237 -5.07 8.77 26.59
CA TYR A 237 -5.92 8.70 25.42
C TYR A 237 -5.12 9.09 24.17
N LEU A 238 -5.31 8.36 23.09
CA LEU A 238 -4.71 8.59 21.78
C LEU A 238 -5.82 8.91 20.76
N PRO A 239 -6.23 10.19 20.62
CA PRO A 239 -7.36 10.57 19.81
C PRO A 239 -7.02 10.59 18.32
N TYR A 240 -7.96 10.18 17.47
CA TYR A 240 -7.89 10.48 16.05
C TYR A 240 -8.13 11.97 15.79
N ALA A 241 -7.34 12.56 14.90
CA ALA A 241 -7.41 13.95 14.52
C ALA A 241 -7.09 14.16 13.03
N ASN A 242 -7.57 15.28 12.49
CA ASN A 242 -7.00 15.79 11.26
C ASN A 242 -5.75 16.61 11.62
N LEU A 243 -4.61 16.14 11.19
CA LEU A 243 -3.35 16.83 11.31
C LEU A 243 -3.20 17.89 10.21
N ASP A 244 -2.22 18.78 10.36
CA ASP A 244 -1.85 19.74 9.33
C ASP A 244 -1.37 19.05 8.05
N ASP A 245 -1.11 19.86 7.03
CA ASP A 245 -0.70 19.42 5.72
C ASP A 245 0.57 18.54 5.78
N TYR A 246 0.49 17.39 5.14
CA TYR A 246 1.61 16.49 4.89
C TYR A 246 2.00 16.59 3.42
N SER A 247 3.28 16.59 3.12
CA SER A 247 3.74 16.52 1.74
C SER A 247 4.92 15.57 1.59
N VAL A 248 5.00 14.96 0.41
CA VAL A 248 6.13 14.14 0.00
C VAL A 248 6.50 14.49 -1.44
N CYS A 249 7.79 14.67 -1.69
CA CYS A 249 8.33 14.81 -3.02
C CYS A 249 9.50 13.86 -3.22
N GLY A 250 9.77 13.53 -4.45
CA GLY A 250 10.89 12.66 -4.76
C GLY A 250 11.12 12.50 -6.25
N GLY A 251 12.13 11.70 -6.55
CA GLY A 251 12.44 11.30 -7.91
C GLY A 251 13.15 9.97 -7.93
N GLU A 252 13.05 9.31 -9.07
CA GLU A 252 13.70 8.04 -9.34
C GLU A 252 14.39 8.09 -10.68
N ILE A 253 15.59 7.52 -10.75
CA ILE A 253 16.34 7.29 -11.98
C ILE A 253 16.64 5.80 -12.06
N GLY A 254 16.24 5.17 -13.18
CA GLY A 254 16.48 3.76 -13.47
C GLY A 254 17.27 3.57 -14.74
N ALA A 255 18.18 2.61 -14.73
CA ALA A 255 18.90 2.14 -15.91
C ALA A 255 18.88 0.62 -15.92
N GLN A 256 18.53 0.04 -17.07
CA GLN A 256 18.55 -1.39 -17.30
C GLN A 256 19.23 -1.69 -18.63
N ALA A 257 20.04 -2.73 -18.63
CA ALA A 257 20.64 -3.29 -19.83
C ALA A 257 20.47 -4.82 -19.84
N LYS A 258 20.23 -5.38 -21.02
CA LYS A 258 20.21 -6.83 -21.22
C LYS A 258 20.87 -7.18 -22.54
N TRP A 259 21.99 -7.88 -22.47
CA TRP A 259 22.80 -8.22 -23.65
C TRP A 259 22.54 -9.65 -24.13
N ASN A 260 22.79 -9.88 -25.43
CA ASN A 260 22.56 -11.16 -26.07
C ASN A 260 23.51 -12.28 -25.57
N ASN A 261 24.61 -11.92 -24.92
CA ASN A 261 25.55 -12.87 -24.33
C ASN A 261 25.08 -13.47 -22.99
N GLY A 262 23.91 -13.03 -22.49
CA GLY A 262 23.27 -13.51 -21.27
C GLY A 262 23.45 -12.59 -20.07
N PHE A 263 24.28 -11.57 -20.14
CA PHE A 263 24.42 -10.58 -19.05
C PHE A 263 23.23 -9.63 -19.02
N GLY A 264 22.83 -9.28 -17.80
CA GLY A 264 21.86 -8.23 -17.51
C GLY A 264 22.33 -7.38 -16.34
N ALA A 265 21.96 -6.11 -16.35
CA ALA A 265 22.19 -5.19 -15.24
C ALA A 265 21.00 -4.27 -15.08
N ARG A 266 20.66 -3.95 -13.81
CA ARG A 266 19.64 -2.96 -13.44
C ARG A 266 20.15 -2.16 -12.26
N LEU A 267 20.00 -0.85 -12.35
CA LEU A 267 20.28 0.09 -11.27
C LEU A 267 19.12 1.04 -11.14
N THR A 268 18.63 1.24 -9.93
CA THR A 268 17.56 2.22 -9.63
C THR A 268 17.97 3.00 -8.39
N TYR A 269 18.00 4.30 -8.51
CA TYR A 269 18.19 5.22 -7.39
C TYR A 269 16.92 6.03 -7.19
N ALA A 270 16.45 6.09 -5.94
CA ALA A 270 15.30 6.88 -5.53
C ALA A 270 15.69 7.86 -4.42
N TYR A 271 15.18 9.06 -4.53
CA TYR A 271 15.21 10.10 -3.51
C TYR A 271 13.79 10.42 -3.08
N THR A 272 13.53 10.44 -1.77
CA THR A 272 12.22 10.77 -1.19
C THR A 272 12.42 11.75 -0.04
N LYS A 273 11.70 12.86 -0.08
CA LYS A 273 11.67 13.87 1.00
C LYS A 273 10.26 14.02 1.52
N GLU A 274 10.07 13.76 2.80
CA GLU A 274 8.80 13.94 3.50
C GLU A 274 8.84 15.21 4.35
N GLN A 275 7.74 15.97 4.31
CA GLN A 275 7.42 17.00 5.29
C GLN A 275 6.31 16.45 6.16
N LEU A 276 6.66 16.08 7.39
CA LEU A 276 5.73 15.47 8.32
C LEU A 276 4.66 16.47 8.78
N ALA A 277 3.45 15.97 9.00
CA ALA A 277 2.36 16.73 9.56
C ALA A 277 2.68 17.15 10.99
N LYS A 278 2.18 18.31 11.38
CA LYS A 278 2.29 18.85 12.74
C LYS A 278 0.91 18.91 13.38
N ASP A 279 0.86 18.85 14.70
CA ASP A 279 -0.34 19.15 15.47
C ASP A 279 -0.59 20.66 15.53
N LYS A 280 -1.72 21.05 16.16
CA LYS A 280 -2.09 22.47 16.34
C LYS A 280 -1.08 23.28 17.14
N ASP A 281 -0.26 22.62 17.95
CA ASP A 281 0.77 23.22 18.79
C ASP A 281 2.15 23.21 18.10
N GLY A 282 2.20 22.74 16.84
CA GLY A 282 3.40 22.71 16.02
C GLY A 282 4.34 21.55 16.29
N HIS A 283 3.93 20.57 17.10
CA HIS A 283 4.72 19.36 17.34
C HIS A 283 4.60 18.40 16.18
N THR A 284 5.72 17.87 15.72
CA THR A 284 5.74 16.77 14.76
C THR A 284 5.24 15.50 15.44
N ILE A 285 4.16 14.90 14.92
CA ILE A 285 3.55 13.71 15.49
C ILE A 285 4.18 12.49 14.84
N ASN A 286 5.04 11.81 15.59
CA ASN A 286 5.87 10.75 15.07
C ASN A 286 5.82 9.44 15.85
N ASN A 287 4.86 9.27 16.76
CA ASN A 287 4.87 8.13 17.69
C ASN A 287 4.66 6.77 17.02
N GLN A 288 4.13 6.75 15.81
CA GLN A 288 3.77 5.52 15.10
C GLN A 288 4.31 5.48 13.67
N TYR A 289 5.07 6.51 13.28
CA TYR A 289 5.49 6.67 11.91
C TYR A 289 6.99 6.98 11.83
N ILE A 290 7.75 6.09 11.23
CA ILE A 290 9.16 6.33 10.92
C ILE A 290 9.22 6.93 9.52
N PRO A 291 9.82 8.12 9.34
CA PRO A 291 9.98 8.75 8.04
C PRO A 291 10.62 7.82 7.03
N ALA A 292 10.32 8.04 5.75
CA ALA A 292 10.98 7.32 4.68
C ALA A 292 12.48 7.62 4.68
N ARG A 293 13.30 6.60 4.38
CA ARG A 293 14.72 6.81 4.17
C ARG A 293 14.92 7.60 2.89
N GLU A 294 15.58 8.76 2.97
CA GLU A 294 15.66 9.72 1.87
C GLU A 294 16.33 9.13 0.62
N HIS A 295 17.32 8.26 0.80
CA HIS A 295 18.07 7.68 -0.32
C HIS A 295 17.94 6.16 -0.33
N ALA A 296 17.54 5.61 -1.47
CA ALA A 296 17.48 4.19 -1.73
C ALA A 296 18.14 3.85 -3.07
N LEU A 297 19.07 2.92 -3.05
CA LEU A 297 19.72 2.37 -4.23
C LEU A 297 19.40 0.89 -4.32
N ASN A 298 18.87 0.44 -5.45
CA ASN A 298 18.70 -0.97 -5.77
C ASN A 298 19.57 -1.31 -6.97
N ALA A 299 20.30 -2.40 -6.85
CA ALA A 299 21.18 -2.88 -7.90
C ALA A 299 21.00 -4.38 -8.14
N ARG A 300 21.08 -4.80 -9.38
CA ARG A 300 21.09 -6.20 -9.80
C ARG A 300 22.04 -6.35 -10.98
N VAL A 301 22.87 -7.39 -10.92
CA VAL A 301 23.62 -7.90 -12.05
C VAL A 301 23.29 -9.37 -12.17
N ASP A 302 22.99 -9.83 -13.35
CA ASP A 302 22.69 -11.22 -13.61
C ASP A 302 23.30 -11.73 -14.91
N PHE A 303 23.54 -13.03 -14.92
CA PHE A 303 23.93 -13.79 -16.09
C PHE A 303 22.90 -14.90 -16.26
N ASP A 304 22.16 -14.90 -17.37
CA ASP A 304 21.17 -15.93 -17.71
C ASP A 304 21.46 -16.47 -19.10
N LYS A 305 21.88 -17.71 -19.17
CA LYS A 305 22.21 -18.34 -20.45
C LYS A 305 21.77 -19.78 -20.53
N GLN A 306 21.14 -20.12 -21.64
CA GLN A 306 20.89 -21.48 -22.05
C GLN A 306 22.08 -21.96 -22.87
N PHE A 307 22.90 -22.87 -22.34
CA PHE A 307 24.09 -23.39 -23.00
C PHE A 307 23.77 -24.51 -23.98
N SER A 308 22.74 -25.30 -23.70
CA SER A 308 22.22 -26.34 -24.57
C SER A 308 20.76 -26.63 -24.30
N LYS A 309 20.10 -27.48 -25.09
CA LYS A 309 18.73 -27.92 -24.81
C LYS A 309 18.56 -28.58 -23.44
N LYS A 310 19.66 -29.09 -22.86
CA LYS A 310 19.66 -29.82 -21.58
C LYS A 310 20.22 -29.02 -20.40
N TYR A 311 20.81 -27.83 -20.61
CA TYR A 311 21.43 -27.11 -19.51
C TYR A 311 21.35 -25.59 -19.67
N GLY A 312 20.81 -24.95 -18.67
CA GLY A 312 20.75 -23.50 -18.52
C GLY A 312 21.19 -23.06 -17.12
N LEU A 313 21.81 -21.89 -17.04
CA LEU A 313 22.33 -21.32 -15.81
C LEU A 313 21.88 -19.86 -15.67
N ASN A 314 21.36 -19.52 -14.50
CA ASN A 314 21.12 -18.14 -14.09
C ASN A 314 21.90 -17.89 -12.79
N ILE A 315 22.72 -16.85 -12.77
CA ILE A 315 23.40 -16.34 -11.57
C ILE A 315 22.98 -14.90 -11.42
N ALA A 316 22.52 -14.48 -10.25
CA ALA A 316 22.15 -13.10 -9.99
C ALA A 316 22.65 -12.65 -8.63
N LEU A 317 23.31 -11.49 -8.61
CA LEU A 317 23.57 -10.70 -7.41
C LEU A 317 22.65 -9.49 -7.42
N GLN A 318 21.85 -9.35 -6.37
CA GLN A 318 20.94 -8.21 -6.20
C GLN A 318 20.98 -7.71 -4.78
N GLY A 319 20.77 -6.41 -4.62
CA GLY A 319 20.75 -5.83 -3.31
C GLY A 319 20.24 -4.41 -3.30
N ARG A 320 20.14 -3.90 -2.08
CA ARG A 320 19.72 -2.53 -1.81
C ARG A 320 20.61 -1.87 -0.78
N VAL A 321 20.79 -0.57 -0.94
CA VAL A 321 21.44 0.32 0.02
C VAL A 321 20.44 1.38 0.42
N LEU A 322 20.24 1.59 1.70
CA LEU A 322 19.31 2.57 2.25
C LEU A 322 20.06 3.53 3.19
N SER A 323 19.77 4.82 3.08
CA SER A 323 20.32 5.84 3.98
C SER A 323 19.86 5.64 5.42
N GLY A 324 20.55 6.27 6.37
CA GLY A 324 20.03 6.48 7.71
C GLY A 324 18.77 7.35 7.70
N VAL A 325 18.05 7.35 8.82
CA VAL A 325 16.89 8.22 9.05
C VAL A 325 16.81 8.58 10.52
N GLU A 326 16.50 9.84 10.80
CA GLU A 326 16.23 10.32 12.15
C GLU A 326 14.72 10.28 12.40
N ASN A 327 14.34 9.87 13.61
CA ASN A 327 12.96 9.90 14.09
C ASN A 327 12.89 10.58 15.46
N VAL A 328 11.79 11.26 15.74
CA VAL A 328 11.51 11.83 17.05
C VAL A 328 10.55 10.90 17.79
N GLU A 329 10.97 10.38 18.92
CA GLU A 329 10.22 9.43 19.72
C GLU A 329 10.00 9.97 21.14
N TYR A 330 8.93 9.54 21.83
CA TYR A 330 8.76 9.87 23.24
C TYR A 330 9.82 9.14 24.08
N LYS A 331 10.40 9.82 25.07
CA LYS A 331 11.32 9.21 26.04
C LYS A 331 10.64 8.14 26.88
N ASP A 332 9.35 8.32 27.10
CA ASP A 332 8.51 7.38 27.85
C ASP A 332 7.10 7.38 27.24
N TYR A 333 6.65 6.25 26.75
CA TYR A 333 5.32 6.10 26.16
C TYR A 333 4.17 6.15 27.16
N TYR A 334 4.47 5.95 28.44
CA TYR A 334 3.49 6.06 29.54
C TYR A 334 3.46 7.45 30.18
N ASP A 335 4.52 8.24 29.95
CA ASP A 335 4.64 9.60 30.52
C ASP A 335 5.24 10.56 29.47
N VAL A 336 4.35 11.03 28.60
CA VAL A 336 4.73 11.97 27.52
C VAL A 336 5.24 13.31 28.01
N SER A 337 5.00 13.67 29.30
CA SER A 337 5.53 14.90 29.90
C SER A 337 7.05 14.89 30.02
N LYS A 338 7.70 13.71 29.95
CA LYS A 338 9.17 13.57 29.91
C LYS A 338 9.79 14.06 28.60
N GLY A 339 8.95 14.43 27.61
CA GLY A 339 9.37 14.99 26.33
C GLY A 339 9.85 13.93 25.36
N THR A 340 10.52 14.39 24.30
CA THR A 340 10.96 13.57 23.16
C THR A 340 12.47 13.42 23.11
N ILE A 341 12.92 12.46 22.32
CA ILE A 341 14.32 12.19 21.98
C ILE A 341 14.43 11.91 20.48
N THR A 342 15.49 12.43 19.85
CA THR A 342 15.80 12.06 18.47
C THR A 342 16.57 10.74 18.47
N VAL A 343 16.05 9.75 17.72
CA VAL A 343 16.66 8.44 17.53
C VAL A 343 17.13 8.33 16.08
N GLU A 344 18.40 7.99 15.91
CA GLU A 344 18.99 7.75 14.61
C GLU A 344 18.94 6.26 14.26
N TYR A 345 18.26 5.92 13.17
CA TYR A 345 18.25 4.59 12.58
C TYR A 345 19.32 4.50 11.49
N PRO A 346 20.29 3.60 11.63
CA PRO A 346 21.47 3.60 10.77
C PRO A 346 21.15 3.24 9.32
N ALA A 347 22.00 3.68 8.41
CA ALA A 347 22.04 3.19 7.04
C ALA A 347 22.35 1.69 7.02
N TYR A 348 21.83 0.97 6.03
CA TYR A 348 22.14 -0.45 5.87
C TYR A 348 22.12 -0.91 4.41
N THR A 349 22.75 -2.06 4.16
CA THR A 349 22.74 -2.72 2.87
C THR A 349 22.48 -4.22 3.04
N ILE A 350 21.63 -4.77 2.16
CA ILE A 350 21.34 -6.21 2.13
C ILE A 350 21.44 -6.70 0.70
N TRP A 351 22.17 -7.79 0.52
CA TRP A 351 22.46 -8.39 -0.77
C TRP A 351 22.13 -9.89 -0.77
N LYS A 352 21.64 -10.36 -1.92
CA LYS A 352 21.32 -11.75 -2.19
C LYS A 352 22.05 -12.22 -3.44
N LEU A 353 22.77 -13.33 -3.30
CA LEU A 353 23.31 -14.09 -4.41
C LEU A 353 22.42 -15.29 -4.68
N SER A 354 22.00 -15.50 -5.91
CA SER A 354 21.22 -16.67 -6.30
C SER A 354 21.82 -17.35 -7.51
N VAL A 355 21.75 -18.67 -7.52
CA VAL A 355 22.16 -19.54 -8.63
C VAL A 355 21.01 -20.46 -8.94
N VAL A 356 20.57 -20.47 -10.19
CA VAL A 356 19.52 -21.36 -10.68
C VAL A 356 20.07 -22.16 -11.82
N GLN A 357 20.07 -23.48 -11.67
CA GLN A 357 20.43 -24.43 -12.73
C GLN A 357 19.18 -25.09 -13.27
N ARG A 358 19.02 -25.08 -14.58
CA ARG A 358 17.98 -25.78 -15.32
C ARG A 358 18.61 -27.01 -16.00
N VAL A 359 18.15 -28.19 -15.63
CA VAL A 359 18.67 -29.47 -16.17
C VAL A 359 17.54 -30.16 -16.94
N GLY A 360 17.72 -30.30 -18.23
CA GLY A 360 16.65 -30.71 -19.12
C GLY A 360 15.50 -29.71 -19.15
N ASN A 361 14.30 -30.22 -19.41
CA ASN A 361 13.06 -29.41 -19.40
C ASN A 361 12.33 -29.52 -18.06
N ALA A 362 12.72 -30.48 -17.22
CA ALA A 362 11.96 -30.89 -16.05
C ALA A 362 12.58 -30.49 -14.70
N VAL A 363 13.88 -30.31 -14.60
CA VAL A 363 14.55 -30.13 -13.30
C VAL A 363 15.12 -28.72 -13.16
N LYS A 364 14.82 -28.08 -12.03
CA LYS A 364 15.37 -26.78 -11.63
C LYS A 364 15.94 -26.88 -10.22
N VAL A 365 17.23 -26.60 -10.09
CA VAL A 365 17.92 -26.52 -8.79
C VAL A 365 18.22 -25.04 -8.51
N THR A 366 17.87 -24.60 -7.32
CA THR A 366 18.08 -23.22 -6.86
C THR A 366 18.91 -23.23 -5.59
N ALA A 367 19.98 -22.44 -5.57
CA ALA A 367 20.75 -22.13 -4.36
C ALA A 367 20.73 -20.62 -4.17
N ALA A 368 20.52 -20.15 -2.93
CA ALA A 368 20.54 -18.72 -2.62
C ALA A 368 21.26 -18.46 -1.30
N LEU A 369 22.00 -17.38 -1.28
CA LEU A 369 22.67 -16.83 -0.11
C LEU A 369 22.08 -15.45 0.12
N ASP A 370 21.20 -15.34 1.10
CA ASP A 370 20.60 -14.08 1.51
C ASP A 370 21.49 -13.36 2.51
N ASN A 371 21.48 -12.03 2.46
CA ASN A 371 22.28 -11.17 3.33
C ASN A 371 23.76 -11.53 3.29
N VAL A 372 24.35 -11.55 2.09
CA VAL A 372 25.72 -12.00 1.79
C VAL A 372 26.77 -11.33 2.68
N PHE A 373 26.56 -10.07 3.06
CA PHE A 373 27.48 -9.30 3.92
C PHE A 373 27.20 -9.44 5.41
N GLY A 374 26.24 -10.30 5.81
CA GLY A 374 25.97 -10.64 7.20
C GLY A 374 25.46 -9.47 8.06
N TYR A 375 24.77 -8.49 7.45
CA TYR A 375 24.21 -7.38 8.20
C TYR A 375 23.31 -7.90 9.34
N LYS A 376 23.49 -7.34 10.55
CA LYS A 376 22.62 -7.57 11.70
C LYS A 376 22.27 -6.22 12.30
N PRO A 377 20.96 -5.90 12.49
CA PRO A 377 20.59 -4.70 13.21
C PRO A 377 21.03 -4.81 14.68
N LYS A 378 21.51 -3.72 15.24
CA LYS A 378 21.91 -3.68 16.66
C LYS A 378 20.73 -3.89 17.61
N TYR A 379 19.55 -3.47 17.18
CA TYR A 379 18.26 -3.65 17.85
C TYR A 379 17.15 -3.67 16.78
N TYR A 380 16.04 -4.32 17.09
CA TYR A 380 14.89 -4.36 16.18
C TYR A 380 14.02 -3.12 16.38
N TYR A 381 13.61 -2.51 15.31
CA TYR A 381 12.73 -1.35 15.26
C TYR A 381 11.83 -1.45 14.01
N LEU A 382 10.75 -0.68 13.96
CA LEU A 382 9.69 -0.82 12.93
C LEU A 382 10.19 -0.84 11.48
N ASN A 383 11.30 -0.18 11.18
CA ASN A 383 11.84 -0.05 9.82
C ASN A 383 13.16 -0.83 9.63
N SER A 384 13.49 -1.74 10.55
CA SER A 384 14.67 -2.58 10.40
C SER A 384 14.36 -3.87 9.64
N PRO A 385 15.30 -4.39 8.84
CA PRO A 385 15.13 -5.71 8.27
C PRO A 385 15.20 -6.77 9.38
N ILE A 386 14.27 -7.72 9.37
CA ILE A 386 14.31 -8.88 10.25
C ILE A 386 15.30 -9.88 9.68
N THR A 387 16.54 -9.89 10.20
CA THR A 387 17.60 -10.79 9.74
C THR A 387 18.61 -11.07 10.86
N ASP A 388 18.98 -12.33 11.02
CA ASP A 388 19.99 -12.80 11.96
C ASP A 388 21.37 -12.97 11.30
N GLY A 389 21.57 -12.39 10.13
CA GLY A 389 22.79 -12.50 9.35
C GLY A 389 22.63 -13.31 8.08
N VAL A 390 23.67 -14.01 7.67
CA VAL A 390 23.68 -14.79 6.43
C VAL A 390 22.73 -15.98 6.51
N ASN A 391 21.89 -16.15 5.49
CA ASN A 391 20.97 -17.27 5.37
C ASN A 391 21.23 -18.00 4.04
N PHE A 392 21.38 -19.33 4.09
CA PHE A 392 21.54 -20.17 2.92
C PHE A 392 20.26 -20.99 2.68
N GLN A 393 19.84 -21.03 1.41
CA GLN A 393 18.68 -21.77 0.97
C GLN A 393 19.04 -22.64 -0.23
N ILE A 394 18.57 -23.87 -0.25
CA ILE A 394 18.63 -24.74 -1.42
C ILE A 394 17.25 -25.32 -1.69
N GLY A 395 16.88 -25.42 -2.95
CA GLY A 395 15.61 -25.97 -3.38
C GLY A 395 15.74 -26.70 -4.72
N MET A 396 14.89 -27.68 -4.92
CA MET A 396 14.75 -28.39 -6.19
C MET A 396 13.27 -28.46 -6.57
N SER A 397 12.99 -28.18 -7.82
CA SER A 397 11.67 -28.34 -8.43
C SER A 397 11.76 -29.31 -9.61
N ILE A 398 10.84 -30.25 -9.67
CA ILE A 398 10.75 -31.27 -10.74
C ILE A 398 9.36 -31.16 -11.35
N ASP A 399 9.31 -30.95 -12.65
CA ASP A 399 8.08 -30.96 -13.45
C ASP A 399 7.92 -32.39 -14.01
N ILE A 400 7.01 -33.16 -13.39
CA ILE A 400 6.85 -34.60 -13.67
C ILE A 400 6.35 -34.82 -15.09
N ASP A 401 5.48 -33.92 -15.60
CA ASP A 401 4.92 -34.03 -16.96
C ASP A 401 5.97 -33.86 -18.08
N LYS A 402 7.14 -33.34 -17.74
CA LYS A 402 8.27 -33.11 -18.67
C LYS A 402 9.44 -34.06 -18.47
N LEU A 403 9.31 -35.02 -17.57
CA LEU A 403 10.33 -36.09 -17.35
C LEU A 403 10.28 -37.17 -18.40
N PHE A 404 9.10 -37.36 -18.99
CA PHE A 404 8.82 -38.47 -19.95
C PHE A 404 8.52 -37.96 -21.35
#